data_03ed447084faeb68d39964e6b05f3a94
#
_entry.id   03ed447084faeb68d39964e6b05f3a94
#
_cell.length_a   1.000
_cell.length_b   1.000
_cell.length_c   1.000
_cell.angle_alpha   90.00
_cell.angle_beta   90.00
_cell.angle_gamma   90.00
#
_symmetry.space_group_name_H-M   'P 1'
#
loop_
_entity.id
_entity.type
_entity.pdbx_description
1 polymer ?
#
loop_
_entity_poly.entity_id
_entity_poly.type
_entity_poly.pdbx_seq_one_letter_code
_entity_poly.pdbx_strand_id
1 'polypeptide(L)'
;EPLLEISGYLRCADIGQLMRALDLLPEHAELSRAEPGNLRFDLAQTDDPMVFALNELYAGNEAFEAHRTRLQGARWGAESHGIVREFDHRKVMPQIRDEMYHDRDAISELLTQAFGGSDEARLVDMLRRDGHLALSLVAEAGGTVIGHVALSPIVADIPALALAPVAVHPALQGRGIGSALIHAAMAAFADHAIIVLGEPEYYGRFGFKPVDLTSPYAGPYLMGIRCEGLPAGSRIAHAPAYSM
;
A
#
# COMPACT_ATOMS: atom_id res chain seq x y z
N GLU A 1 12.83 6.41 5.54
CA GLU A 1 13.22 7.51 4.62
C GLU A 1 11.97 8.25 4.14
N PRO A 2 12.05 9.60 3.98
CA PRO A 2 10.92 10.36 3.47
C PRO A 2 10.67 10.08 1.99
N LEU A 3 9.39 10.08 1.61
CA LEU A 3 8.95 10.13 0.23
C LEU A 3 8.99 11.57 -0.28
N LEU A 4 8.98 11.75 -1.60
CA LEU A 4 8.96 13.07 -2.23
C LEU A 4 7.61 13.30 -2.91
N GLU A 5 6.88 14.30 -2.45
CA GLU A 5 5.65 14.78 -3.08
C GLU A 5 5.95 16.02 -3.91
N ILE A 6 5.43 16.03 -5.13
CA ILE A 6 5.47 17.17 -6.05
C ILE A 6 4.02 17.58 -6.30
N SER A 7 3.71 18.84 -6.09
CA SER A 7 2.36 19.36 -6.35
C SER A 7 2.41 20.73 -6.98
N GLY A 8 1.45 21.05 -7.84
CA GLY A 8 1.39 22.36 -8.47
C GLY A 8 0.67 22.37 -9.79
N TYR A 9 1.11 23.27 -10.68
CA TYR A 9 0.38 23.57 -11.89
C TYR A 9 1.29 23.66 -13.13
N LEU A 10 0.72 23.20 -14.25
CA LEU A 10 1.20 23.51 -15.60
C LEU A 10 0.30 24.61 -16.17
N ARG A 11 0.90 25.69 -16.67
CA ARG A 11 0.16 26.83 -17.24
C ARG A 11 0.52 27.04 -18.69
N CYS A 12 -0.47 26.98 -19.56
CA CYS A 12 -0.35 27.29 -20.99
C CYS A 12 -0.58 28.78 -21.21
N ALA A 13 0.31 29.44 -21.95
CA ALA A 13 0.21 30.88 -22.25
C ALA A 13 -0.76 31.18 -23.42
N ASP A 14 -0.98 30.18 -24.29
CA ASP A 14 -1.82 30.33 -25.49
C ASP A 14 -2.45 28.98 -25.89
N ILE A 15 -3.39 29.03 -26.84
CA ILE A 15 -4.11 27.88 -27.39
C ILE A 15 -3.13 26.86 -28.01
N GLY A 16 -2.05 27.32 -28.65
CA GLY A 16 -1.05 26.43 -29.23
C GLY A 16 -0.35 25.58 -28.18
N GLN A 17 0.00 26.16 -27.03
CA GLN A 17 0.52 25.42 -25.89
C GLN A 17 -0.51 24.47 -25.27
N LEU A 18 -1.76 24.91 -25.17
CA LEU A 18 -2.86 24.04 -24.69
C LEU A 18 -3.03 22.83 -25.59
N MET A 19 -3.07 23.00 -26.89
CA MET A 19 -3.21 21.88 -27.85
C MET A 19 -2.04 20.90 -27.75
N ARG A 20 -0.80 21.39 -27.56
CA ARG A 20 0.36 20.53 -27.32
C ARG A 20 0.26 19.80 -25.98
N ALA A 21 -0.19 20.48 -24.92
CA ALA A 21 -0.39 19.82 -23.63
C ALA A 21 -1.40 18.69 -23.72
N LEU A 22 -2.53 18.92 -24.37
CA LEU A 22 -3.57 17.89 -24.56
C LEU A 22 -3.10 16.69 -25.40
N ASP A 23 -2.19 16.90 -26.37
CA ASP A 23 -1.59 15.82 -27.15
C ASP A 23 -0.54 15.01 -26.36
N LEU A 24 0.28 15.68 -25.57
CA LEU A 24 1.47 15.07 -24.94
C LEU A 24 1.23 14.53 -23.53
N LEU A 25 0.34 15.16 -22.75
CA LEU A 25 0.13 14.80 -21.33
C LEU A 25 -0.42 13.39 -21.11
N PRO A 26 -1.31 12.83 -21.96
CA PRO A 26 -1.76 11.45 -21.79
C PRO A 26 -0.62 10.43 -21.82
N GLU A 27 0.26 10.50 -22.82
CA GLU A 27 1.45 9.64 -22.92
C GLU A 27 2.40 9.86 -21.75
N HIS A 28 2.65 11.12 -21.37
CA HIS A 28 3.50 11.46 -20.24
C HIS A 28 2.97 10.87 -18.93
N ALA A 29 1.65 10.97 -18.69
CA ALA A 29 1.03 10.42 -17.49
C ALA A 29 1.12 8.88 -17.44
N GLU A 30 0.87 8.21 -18.57
CA GLU A 30 0.98 6.75 -18.68
C GLU A 30 2.40 6.28 -18.38
N LEU A 31 3.40 6.88 -19.03
CA LEU A 31 4.80 6.56 -18.81
C LEU A 31 5.26 6.84 -17.38
N SER A 32 4.76 7.92 -16.77
CA SER A 32 5.10 8.26 -15.38
C SER A 32 4.53 7.26 -14.39
N ARG A 33 3.27 6.83 -14.56
CA ARG A 33 2.63 5.80 -13.73
C ARG A 33 3.30 4.42 -13.87
N ALA A 34 3.93 4.15 -15.01
CA ALA A 34 4.68 2.91 -15.25
C ALA A 34 6.06 2.88 -14.57
N GLU A 35 6.57 4.00 -14.06
CA GLU A 35 7.84 4.05 -13.34
C GLU A 35 7.75 3.35 -11.99
N PRO A 36 8.65 2.39 -11.68
CA PRO A 36 8.55 1.60 -10.43
C PRO A 36 8.55 2.43 -9.16
N GLY A 37 9.20 3.60 -9.19
CA GLY A 37 9.32 4.50 -8.05
C GLY A 37 8.27 5.60 -8.00
N ASN A 38 7.36 5.69 -8.97
CA ASN A 38 6.21 6.59 -8.95
C ASN A 38 5.05 5.89 -8.23
N LEU A 39 4.60 6.46 -7.13
CA LEU A 39 3.55 5.88 -6.27
C LEU A 39 2.17 6.52 -6.56
N ARG A 40 2.17 7.69 -7.17
CA ARG A 40 0.98 8.44 -7.59
C ARG A 40 1.36 9.45 -8.66
N PHE A 41 0.54 9.53 -9.70
CA PHE A 41 0.62 10.56 -10.74
C PHE A 41 -0.80 10.98 -11.11
N ASP A 42 -1.27 12.07 -10.50
CA ASP A 42 -2.57 12.66 -10.75
C ASP A 42 -2.40 13.92 -11.58
N LEU A 43 -3.10 13.96 -12.69
CA LEU A 43 -3.10 15.08 -13.62
C LEU A 43 -4.53 15.36 -14.03
N ALA A 44 -4.98 16.59 -13.82
CA ALA A 44 -6.32 17.02 -14.21
C ALA A 44 -6.32 18.47 -14.72
N GLN A 45 -7.10 18.75 -15.76
CA GLN A 45 -7.38 20.11 -16.18
C GLN A 45 -8.26 20.79 -15.11
N THR A 46 -7.96 22.03 -14.75
CA THR A 46 -8.74 22.80 -13.78
C THR A 46 -9.95 23.48 -14.45
N ASP A 47 -10.71 24.29 -13.69
CA ASP A 47 -11.79 25.11 -14.25
C ASP A 47 -11.26 26.16 -15.27
N ASP A 48 -10.00 26.57 -15.14
CA ASP A 48 -9.30 27.31 -16.20
C ASP A 48 -8.72 26.29 -17.20
N PRO A 49 -9.21 26.23 -18.44
CA PRO A 49 -8.77 25.30 -19.46
C PRO A 49 -7.28 25.40 -19.81
N MET A 50 -6.65 26.56 -19.50
CA MET A 50 -5.21 26.77 -19.72
C MET A 50 -4.32 26.22 -18.62
N VAL A 51 -4.90 25.65 -17.56
CA VAL A 51 -4.18 25.20 -16.35
C VAL A 51 -4.48 23.74 -16.04
N PHE A 52 -3.41 22.96 -15.83
CA PHE A 52 -3.48 21.59 -15.35
C PHE A 52 -2.90 21.51 -13.94
N ALA A 53 -3.65 20.90 -13.01
CA ALA A 53 -3.15 20.54 -11.69
C ALA A 53 -2.40 19.21 -11.77
N LEU A 54 -1.26 19.14 -11.10
CA LEU A 54 -0.41 17.95 -11.02
C LEU A 54 -0.12 17.60 -9.55
N ASN A 55 -0.28 16.32 -9.22
CA ASN A 55 0.10 15.75 -7.94
C ASN A 55 0.84 14.45 -8.16
N GLU A 56 2.08 14.38 -7.71
CA GLU A 56 2.94 13.22 -7.84
C GLU A 56 3.49 12.79 -6.47
N LEU A 57 3.71 11.51 -6.28
CA LEU A 57 4.40 10.97 -5.12
C LEU A 57 5.45 9.96 -5.58
N TYR A 58 6.67 10.17 -5.16
CA TYR A 58 7.82 9.31 -5.49
C TYR A 58 8.34 8.60 -4.24
N ALA A 59 8.87 7.40 -4.42
CA ALA A 59 9.51 6.59 -3.37
C ALA A 59 10.73 7.27 -2.72
N GLY A 60 11.16 8.40 -3.24
CA GLY A 60 12.24 9.25 -2.74
C GLY A 60 12.91 10.03 -3.85
N ASN A 61 13.99 10.75 -3.52
CA ASN A 61 14.70 11.59 -4.49
C ASN A 61 15.27 10.79 -5.68
N GLU A 62 15.75 9.58 -5.46
CA GLU A 62 16.31 8.74 -6.52
C GLU A 62 15.27 8.41 -7.60
N ALA A 63 14.05 8.03 -7.17
CA ALA A 63 12.95 7.77 -8.08
C ALA A 63 12.54 9.02 -8.87
N PHE A 64 12.54 10.18 -8.23
CA PHE A 64 12.27 11.45 -8.91
C PHE A 64 13.38 11.83 -9.91
N GLU A 65 14.65 11.63 -9.59
CA GLU A 65 15.75 11.87 -10.55
C GLU A 65 15.71 10.90 -11.74
N ALA A 66 15.28 9.64 -11.53
CA ALA A 66 15.03 8.70 -12.62
C ALA A 66 13.91 9.20 -13.55
N HIS A 67 12.80 9.70 -12.98
CA HIS A 67 11.73 10.36 -13.72
C HIS A 67 12.27 11.55 -14.54
N ARG A 68 13.02 12.45 -13.95
CA ARG A 68 13.62 13.61 -14.64
C ARG A 68 14.52 13.18 -15.79
N THR A 69 15.30 12.12 -15.60
CA THR A 69 16.19 11.58 -16.64
C THR A 69 15.39 11.04 -17.82
N ARG A 70 14.31 10.27 -17.55
CA ARG A 70 13.41 9.79 -18.61
C ARG A 70 12.79 10.95 -19.40
N LEU A 71 12.40 12.03 -18.73
CA LEU A 71 11.82 13.21 -19.39
C LEU A 71 12.74 13.83 -20.44
N GLN A 72 14.06 13.78 -20.26
CA GLN A 72 15.00 14.33 -21.24
C GLN A 72 14.91 13.65 -22.61
N GLY A 73 14.51 12.36 -22.65
CA GLY A 73 14.33 11.58 -23.88
C GLY A 73 12.88 11.44 -24.33
N ALA A 74 11.91 12.01 -23.61
CA ALA A 74 10.50 11.87 -23.90
C ALA A 74 9.95 13.04 -24.73
N ARG A 75 8.88 12.80 -25.49
CA ARG A 75 8.18 13.85 -26.27
C ARG A 75 7.76 15.03 -25.40
N TRP A 76 7.22 14.76 -24.20
CA TRP A 76 6.87 15.81 -23.23
C TRP A 76 8.06 16.73 -22.92
N GLY A 77 9.23 16.16 -22.61
CA GLY A 77 10.42 16.94 -22.35
C GLY A 77 10.87 17.79 -23.55
N ALA A 78 10.79 17.22 -24.75
CA ALA A 78 11.27 17.87 -25.97
C ALA A 78 10.29 18.93 -26.53
N GLU A 79 8.97 18.70 -26.44
CA GLU A 79 7.96 19.46 -27.15
C GLU A 79 7.12 20.40 -26.28
N SER A 80 7.21 20.30 -24.93
CA SER A 80 6.42 21.12 -24.00
C SER A 80 7.07 22.49 -23.65
N HIS A 81 7.96 22.98 -24.49
CA HIS A 81 8.62 24.26 -24.28
C HIS A 81 7.62 25.43 -24.14
N GLY A 82 7.91 26.32 -23.19
CA GLY A 82 7.09 27.49 -22.90
C GLY A 82 5.90 27.25 -21.97
N ILE A 83 5.49 26.00 -21.72
CA ILE A 83 4.49 25.68 -20.69
C ILE A 83 5.15 25.91 -19.33
N VAL A 84 4.59 26.82 -18.55
CA VAL A 84 5.11 27.18 -17.22
C VAL A 84 4.86 26.06 -16.22
N ARG A 85 5.83 25.73 -15.39
CA ARG A 85 5.77 24.73 -14.34
C ARG A 85 5.92 25.41 -12.99
N GLU A 86 4.89 25.38 -12.19
CA GLU A 86 4.84 25.95 -10.84
C GLU A 86 4.67 24.80 -9.85
N PHE A 87 5.77 24.22 -9.36
CA PHE A 87 5.75 23.04 -8.50
C PHE A 87 6.40 23.29 -7.16
N ASP A 88 5.74 22.85 -6.12
CA ASP A 88 6.26 22.70 -4.77
C ASP A 88 6.77 21.28 -4.54
N HIS A 89 7.86 21.14 -3.81
CA HIS A 89 8.49 19.88 -3.43
C HIS A 89 8.41 19.71 -1.93
N ARG A 90 7.80 18.64 -1.46
CA ARG A 90 7.63 18.36 -0.04
C ARG A 90 8.08 16.94 0.32
N LYS A 91 8.86 16.81 1.39
CA LYS A 91 9.16 15.49 1.98
C LYS A 91 8.00 15.08 2.88
N VAL A 92 7.48 13.87 2.65
CA VAL A 92 6.39 13.30 3.44
C VAL A 92 6.83 11.99 4.09
N MET A 93 6.37 11.77 5.33
CA MET A 93 6.67 10.55 6.08
C MET A 93 5.45 9.64 6.13
N PRO A 94 5.62 8.32 6.01
CA PRO A 94 4.55 7.38 6.24
C PRO A 94 3.95 7.51 7.64
N GLN A 95 2.63 7.46 7.73
CA GLN A 95 1.87 7.42 8.98
C GLN A 95 0.95 6.19 8.97
N ILE A 96 0.80 5.55 10.14
CA ILE A 96 -0.13 4.43 10.29
C ILE A 96 -1.41 4.97 10.93
N ARG A 97 -2.53 4.59 10.34
CA ARG A 97 -3.88 4.93 10.82
C ARG A 97 -4.89 3.85 10.50
N ASP A 98 -6.05 3.92 11.11
CA ASP A 98 -7.17 3.08 10.73
C ASP A 98 -7.59 3.31 9.27
N GLU A 99 -8.06 2.24 8.63
CA GLU A 99 -8.69 2.29 7.31
C GLU A 99 -9.93 3.20 7.36
N MET A 100 -10.06 4.05 6.34
CA MET A 100 -11.28 4.83 6.08
C MET A 100 -12.05 4.24 4.89
N TYR A 101 -13.32 4.58 4.77
CA TYR A 101 -14.16 4.06 3.67
C TYR A 101 -13.56 4.31 2.28
N HIS A 102 -12.96 5.46 2.07
CA HIS A 102 -12.37 5.85 0.79
C HIS A 102 -11.01 5.18 0.48
N ASP A 103 -10.41 4.46 1.44
CA ASP A 103 -9.16 3.73 1.21
C ASP A 103 -9.38 2.38 0.51
N ARG A 104 -10.61 1.88 0.44
CA ARG A 104 -10.92 0.50 0.03
C ARG A 104 -10.37 0.15 -1.36
N ASP A 105 -10.58 1.03 -2.32
CA ASP A 105 -10.10 0.81 -3.69
C ASP A 105 -8.56 0.82 -3.72
N ALA A 106 -7.94 1.78 -3.03
CA ALA A 106 -6.48 1.87 -2.92
C ALA A 106 -5.86 0.66 -2.19
N ILE A 107 -6.53 0.13 -1.15
CA ILE A 107 -6.12 -1.12 -0.48
C ILE A 107 -6.19 -2.30 -1.45
N SER A 108 -7.28 -2.43 -2.22
CA SER A 108 -7.45 -3.50 -3.19
C SER A 108 -6.38 -3.46 -4.28
N GLU A 109 -6.06 -2.28 -4.79
CA GLU A 109 -4.99 -2.06 -5.75
C GLU A 109 -3.62 -2.40 -5.18
N LEU A 110 -3.30 -1.89 -3.97
CA LEU A 110 -2.06 -2.18 -3.26
C LEU A 110 -1.85 -3.69 -3.06
N LEU A 111 -2.88 -4.40 -2.60
CA LEU A 111 -2.83 -5.85 -2.38
C LEU A 111 -2.57 -6.58 -3.70
N THR A 112 -3.27 -6.21 -4.77
CA THR A 112 -3.09 -6.79 -6.10
C THR A 112 -1.66 -6.58 -6.62
N GLN A 113 -1.09 -5.39 -6.42
CA GLN A 113 0.29 -5.08 -6.81
C GLN A 113 1.32 -5.84 -5.96
N ALA A 114 1.10 -5.92 -4.65
CA ALA A 114 2.06 -6.54 -3.73
C ALA A 114 2.14 -8.06 -3.88
N PHE A 115 1.03 -8.72 -4.18
CA PHE A 115 0.93 -10.18 -4.29
C PHE A 115 0.91 -10.70 -5.74
N GLY A 116 0.72 -9.81 -6.72
CA GLY A 116 0.66 -10.19 -8.13
C GLY A 116 -0.64 -10.91 -8.54
N GLY A 117 -1.67 -10.82 -7.69
CA GLY A 117 -2.98 -11.42 -7.91
C GLY A 117 -4.05 -10.74 -7.06
N SER A 118 -5.32 -11.11 -7.24
CA SER A 118 -6.46 -10.48 -6.56
C SER A 118 -6.97 -11.25 -5.34
N ASP A 119 -6.34 -12.35 -4.93
CA ASP A 119 -6.86 -13.24 -3.89
C ASP A 119 -6.86 -12.55 -2.52
N GLU A 120 -5.77 -11.86 -2.16
CA GLU A 120 -5.66 -11.12 -0.91
C GLU A 120 -6.61 -9.91 -0.87
N ALA A 121 -6.81 -9.24 -2.00
CA ALA A 121 -7.78 -8.16 -2.12
C ALA A 121 -9.20 -8.69 -1.89
N ARG A 122 -9.56 -9.81 -2.53
CA ARG A 122 -10.86 -10.48 -2.32
C ARG A 122 -11.04 -10.96 -0.88
N LEU A 123 -9.98 -11.52 -0.27
CA LEU A 123 -10.01 -11.94 1.13
C LEU A 123 -10.41 -10.78 2.03
N VAL A 124 -9.72 -9.64 1.92
CA VAL A 124 -10.00 -8.44 2.75
C VAL A 124 -11.42 -7.92 2.51
N ASP A 125 -11.88 -7.88 1.26
CA ASP A 125 -13.24 -7.45 0.94
C ASP A 125 -14.32 -8.39 1.51
N MET A 126 -14.08 -9.71 1.47
CA MET A 126 -14.99 -10.68 2.08
C MET A 126 -14.99 -10.57 3.60
N LEU A 127 -13.82 -10.46 4.25
CA LEU A 127 -13.73 -10.26 5.70
C LEU A 127 -14.50 -9.01 6.13
N ARG A 128 -14.37 -7.92 5.37
CA ARG A 128 -15.06 -6.65 5.63
C ARG A 128 -16.58 -6.79 5.47
N ARG A 129 -17.04 -7.36 4.34
CA ARG A 129 -18.45 -7.57 4.03
C ARG A 129 -19.14 -8.47 5.07
N ASP A 130 -18.45 -9.52 5.50
CA ASP A 130 -19.01 -10.54 6.38
C ASP A 130 -18.85 -10.18 7.88
N GLY A 131 -18.30 -8.99 8.18
CA GLY A 131 -18.13 -8.51 9.56
C GLY A 131 -16.99 -9.21 10.34
N HIS A 132 -16.06 -9.84 9.63
CA HIS A 132 -14.92 -10.56 10.21
C HIS A 132 -13.61 -9.78 10.16
N LEU A 133 -13.63 -8.49 9.88
CA LEU A 133 -12.46 -7.63 9.92
C LEU A 133 -12.34 -6.99 11.30
N ALA A 134 -11.47 -7.55 12.17
CA ALA A 134 -11.26 -7.06 13.53
C ALA A 134 -10.42 -5.79 13.57
N LEU A 135 -9.46 -5.66 12.64
CA LEU A 135 -8.62 -4.49 12.44
C LEU A 135 -8.25 -4.37 10.97
N SER A 136 -8.20 -3.16 10.48
CA SER A 136 -7.59 -2.82 9.20
C SER A 136 -6.82 -1.51 9.35
N LEU A 137 -5.50 -1.57 9.19
CA LEU A 137 -4.61 -0.41 9.25
C LEU A 137 -3.97 -0.15 7.90
N VAL A 138 -3.83 1.11 7.57
CA VAL A 138 -3.08 1.56 6.40
C VAL A 138 -1.81 2.32 6.84
N ALA A 139 -0.73 2.15 6.09
CA ALA A 139 0.35 3.10 6.04
C ALA A 139 0.06 4.08 4.90
N GLU A 140 -0.02 5.36 5.20
CA GLU A 140 -0.37 6.43 4.27
C GLU A 140 0.73 7.47 4.22
N ALA A 141 1.00 8.02 3.04
CA ALA A 141 1.90 9.16 2.87
C ALA A 141 1.37 10.09 1.77
N GLY A 142 1.20 11.36 2.09
CA GLY A 142 0.73 12.36 1.15
C GLY A 142 -0.64 12.04 0.53
N GLY A 143 -1.54 11.39 1.26
CA GLY A 143 -2.86 10.95 0.78
C GLY A 143 -2.84 9.63 0.00
N THR A 144 -1.70 8.94 -0.11
CA THR A 144 -1.56 7.66 -0.84
C THR A 144 -1.39 6.50 0.12
N VAL A 145 -2.19 5.44 -0.02
CA VAL A 145 -2.03 4.19 0.71
C VAL A 145 -0.83 3.43 0.14
N ILE A 146 0.17 3.16 0.98
CA ILE A 146 1.44 2.53 0.61
C ILE A 146 1.72 1.23 1.36
N GLY A 147 0.87 0.89 2.32
CA GLY A 147 0.93 -0.37 3.07
C GLY A 147 -0.41 -0.66 3.74
N HIS A 148 -0.66 -1.95 4.03
CA HIS A 148 -1.89 -2.41 4.66
C HIS A 148 -1.62 -3.63 5.53
N VAL A 149 -2.36 -3.76 6.63
CA VAL A 149 -2.43 -4.97 7.46
C VAL A 149 -3.85 -5.19 7.94
N ALA A 150 -4.30 -6.45 7.94
CA ALA A 150 -5.59 -6.84 8.48
C ALA A 150 -5.44 -7.88 9.60
N LEU A 151 -6.36 -7.80 10.60
CA LEU A 151 -6.59 -8.85 11.57
C LEU A 151 -8.04 -9.32 11.45
N SER A 152 -8.24 -10.64 11.54
CA SER A 152 -9.56 -11.27 11.54
C SER A 152 -9.68 -12.30 12.67
N PRO A 153 -10.90 -12.52 13.24
CA PRO A 153 -11.09 -13.47 14.33
C PRO A 153 -10.77 -14.90 13.93
N ILE A 154 -10.13 -15.62 14.85
CA ILE A 154 -9.97 -17.07 14.82
C ILE A 154 -10.84 -17.66 15.91
N VAL A 155 -11.58 -18.72 15.60
CA VAL A 155 -12.28 -19.54 16.58
C VAL A 155 -11.24 -20.44 17.25
N ALA A 156 -11.02 -20.27 18.55
CA ALA A 156 -10.07 -21.00 19.38
C ALA A 156 -10.56 -20.98 20.84
N ASP A 157 -9.87 -21.74 21.72
CA ASP A 157 -10.22 -21.79 23.15
C ASP A 157 -9.83 -20.52 23.92
N ILE A 158 -9.04 -19.64 23.31
CA ILE A 158 -8.68 -18.30 23.83
C ILE A 158 -8.95 -17.25 22.78
N PRO A 159 -9.01 -15.94 23.15
CA PRO A 159 -9.09 -14.86 22.18
C PRO A 159 -7.92 -14.92 21.21
N ALA A 160 -8.20 -15.07 19.92
CA ALA A 160 -7.19 -15.25 18.89
C ALA A 160 -7.56 -14.57 17.57
N LEU A 161 -6.55 -14.08 16.85
CA LEU A 161 -6.69 -13.37 15.58
C LEU A 161 -5.71 -13.92 14.55
N ALA A 162 -6.12 -13.94 13.29
CA ALA A 162 -5.26 -14.17 12.15
C ALA A 162 -4.70 -12.82 11.65
N LEU A 163 -3.40 -12.74 11.45
CA LEU A 163 -2.73 -11.59 10.85
C LEU A 163 -2.50 -11.90 9.37
N ALA A 164 -3.41 -11.44 8.53
CA ALA A 164 -3.36 -11.58 7.07
C ALA A 164 -4.41 -10.69 6.37
N PRO A 165 -4.03 -10.08 5.25
CA PRO A 165 -2.69 -9.99 4.69
C PRO A 165 -1.85 -8.87 5.30
N VAL A 166 -0.53 -8.86 5.03
CA VAL A 166 0.37 -7.72 5.24
C VAL A 166 0.96 -7.35 3.88
N ALA A 167 0.74 -6.12 3.44
CA ALA A 167 1.22 -5.63 2.17
C ALA A 167 1.98 -4.32 2.31
N VAL A 168 3.00 -4.14 1.49
CA VAL A 168 3.72 -2.87 1.29
C VAL A 168 3.94 -2.72 -0.21
N HIS A 169 3.72 -1.51 -0.71
CA HIS A 169 3.97 -1.17 -2.11
C HIS A 169 5.36 -1.67 -2.54
N PRO A 170 5.51 -2.37 -3.68
CA PRO A 170 6.76 -3.01 -4.09
C PRO A 170 7.98 -2.08 -4.04
N ALA A 171 7.85 -0.83 -4.47
CA ALA A 171 8.93 0.16 -4.45
C ALA A 171 9.36 0.60 -3.04
N LEU A 172 8.62 0.24 -1.99
CA LEU A 172 8.85 0.65 -0.60
C LEU A 172 9.15 -0.52 0.33
N GLN A 173 9.20 -1.74 -0.19
CA GLN A 173 9.58 -2.92 0.58
C GLN A 173 11.01 -2.78 1.14
N GLY A 174 11.30 -3.43 2.25
CA GLY A 174 12.60 -3.34 2.92
C GLY A 174 12.84 -2.05 3.72
N ARG A 175 11.90 -1.08 3.73
CA ARG A 175 12.03 0.22 4.43
C ARG A 175 11.37 0.27 5.81
N GLY A 176 10.96 -0.87 6.36
CA GLY A 176 10.39 -0.96 7.71
C GLY A 176 8.88 -0.69 7.83
N ILE A 177 8.18 -0.35 6.73
CA ILE A 177 6.74 -0.06 6.74
C ILE A 177 5.93 -1.27 7.21
N GLY A 178 6.21 -2.45 6.65
CA GLY A 178 5.54 -3.70 7.07
C GLY A 178 5.78 -4.03 8.54
N SER A 179 7.00 -3.80 9.04
CA SER A 179 7.32 -3.99 10.46
C SER A 179 6.52 -3.02 11.35
N ALA A 180 6.39 -1.77 10.95
CA ALA A 180 5.62 -0.78 11.69
C ALA A 180 4.12 -1.14 11.72
N LEU A 181 3.56 -1.62 10.60
CA LEU A 181 2.17 -2.11 10.53
C LEU A 181 1.93 -3.31 11.44
N ILE A 182 2.85 -4.31 11.44
CA ILE A 182 2.75 -5.49 12.31
C ILE A 182 2.81 -5.07 13.78
N HIS A 183 3.74 -4.20 14.17
CA HIS A 183 3.82 -3.70 15.54
C HIS A 183 2.56 -2.95 15.97
N ALA A 184 1.99 -2.11 15.10
CA ALA A 184 0.74 -1.41 15.38
C ALA A 184 -0.44 -2.38 15.57
N ALA A 185 -0.56 -3.38 14.70
CA ALA A 185 -1.58 -4.42 14.80
C ALA A 185 -1.44 -5.25 16.09
N MET A 186 -0.21 -5.65 16.46
CA MET A 186 0.07 -6.38 17.69
C MET A 186 -0.22 -5.57 18.95
N ALA A 187 0.00 -4.26 18.91
CA ALA A 187 -0.26 -3.35 20.02
C ALA A 187 -1.76 -3.12 20.24
N ALA A 188 -2.55 -3.08 19.16
CA ALA A 188 -4.00 -2.92 19.23
C ALA A 188 -4.71 -4.09 19.95
N PHE A 189 -4.11 -5.29 19.94
CA PHE A 189 -4.64 -6.52 20.54
C PHE A 189 -3.59 -7.20 21.43
N ALA A 190 -3.10 -6.49 22.43
CA ALA A 190 -2.00 -6.94 23.29
C ALA A 190 -2.31 -8.20 24.12
N ASP A 191 -3.58 -8.50 24.38
CA ASP A 191 -4.11 -9.61 25.15
C ASP A 191 -4.61 -10.80 24.31
N HIS A 192 -4.53 -10.72 22.98
CA HIS A 192 -4.93 -11.79 22.06
C HIS A 192 -3.73 -12.60 21.58
N ALA A 193 -3.93 -13.89 21.36
CA ALA A 193 -3.03 -14.68 20.51
C ALA A 193 -3.14 -14.16 19.07
N ILE A 194 -2.01 -14.03 18.40
CA ILE A 194 -2.00 -13.67 16.97
C ILE A 194 -1.29 -14.78 16.22
N ILE A 195 -1.95 -15.27 15.17
CA ILE A 195 -1.49 -16.37 14.33
C ILE A 195 -1.28 -15.84 12.92
N VAL A 196 -0.18 -16.26 12.29
CA VAL A 196 0.16 -15.86 10.94
C VAL A 196 0.69 -17.06 10.16
N LEU A 197 0.41 -17.12 8.88
CA LEU A 197 1.06 -18.01 7.94
C LEU A 197 2.15 -17.23 7.19
N GLY A 198 3.42 -17.51 7.47
CA GLY A 198 4.51 -16.75 6.84
C GLY A 198 5.90 -17.22 7.24
N GLU A 199 6.91 -16.61 6.62
CA GLU A 199 8.31 -16.99 6.77
C GLU A 199 8.81 -16.86 8.21
N PRO A 200 9.33 -17.95 8.82
CA PRO A 200 9.80 -17.94 10.19
C PRO A 200 10.90 -16.91 10.48
N GLU A 201 11.81 -16.69 9.53
CA GLU A 201 12.87 -15.67 9.67
C GLU A 201 12.28 -14.25 9.72
N TYR A 202 11.23 -14.00 8.95
CA TYR A 202 10.58 -12.68 8.94
C TYR A 202 9.77 -12.46 10.22
N TYR A 203 8.87 -13.38 10.56
CA TYR A 203 7.96 -13.20 11.69
C TYR A 203 8.62 -13.46 13.05
N GLY A 204 9.68 -14.26 13.11
CA GLY A 204 10.49 -14.46 14.31
C GLY A 204 11.06 -13.17 14.90
N ARG A 205 11.32 -12.17 14.08
CA ARG A 205 11.80 -10.85 14.52
C ARG A 205 10.79 -10.09 15.39
N PHE A 206 9.51 -10.43 15.29
CA PHE A 206 8.41 -9.85 16.08
C PHE A 206 8.05 -10.72 17.30
N GLY A 207 8.78 -11.82 17.52
CA GLY A 207 8.53 -12.75 18.61
C GLY A 207 7.56 -13.90 18.29
N PHE A 208 7.10 -14.01 17.04
CA PHE A 208 6.32 -15.17 16.61
C PHE A 208 7.18 -16.43 16.63
N LYS A 209 6.57 -17.56 17.01
CA LYS A 209 7.20 -18.89 17.06
C LYS A 209 6.35 -19.88 16.27
N PRO A 210 6.94 -20.95 15.72
CA PRO A 210 6.16 -22.06 15.16
C PRO A 210 5.19 -22.60 16.20
N VAL A 211 3.95 -22.89 15.78
CA VAL A 211 2.90 -23.45 16.65
C VAL A 211 2.37 -24.75 16.07
N ASP A 212 2.13 -25.72 16.95
CA ASP A 212 1.50 -26.99 16.61
C ASP A 212 -0.01 -26.90 16.85
N LEU A 213 -0.75 -26.46 15.84
CA LEU A 213 -2.20 -26.29 15.89
C LEU A 213 -2.85 -27.07 14.74
N THR A 214 -4.03 -27.63 15.02
CA THR A 214 -4.86 -28.30 14.01
C THR A 214 -5.61 -27.24 13.17
N SER A 215 -5.19 -27.09 11.92
CA SER A 215 -5.72 -26.12 10.95
C SER A 215 -5.48 -26.63 9.52
N PRO A 216 -6.27 -26.21 8.51
CA PRO A 216 -5.91 -26.43 7.09
C PRO A 216 -4.55 -25.88 6.70
N TYR A 217 -4.01 -24.94 7.48
CA TYR A 217 -2.72 -24.27 7.27
C TYR A 217 -1.61 -24.79 8.19
N ALA A 218 -1.82 -25.94 8.86
CA ALA A 218 -0.82 -26.54 9.73
C ALA A 218 0.49 -26.83 8.95
N GLY A 219 1.62 -26.50 9.56
CA GLY A 219 2.94 -26.71 8.94
C GLY A 219 4.00 -25.77 9.49
N PRO A 220 5.21 -25.78 8.92
CA PRO A 220 6.36 -25.04 9.44
C PRO A 220 6.22 -23.51 9.34
N TYR A 221 5.31 -23.04 8.52
CA TYR A 221 5.04 -21.61 8.31
C TYR A 221 3.90 -21.09 9.19
N LEU A 222 3.21 -21.96 9.95
CA LEU A 222 2.20 -21.52 10.89
C LEU A 222 2.88 -21.02 12.16
N MET A 223 2.83 -19.71 12.36
CA MET A 223 3.50 -19.02 13.45
C MET A 223 2.48 -18.36 14.38
N GLY A 224 2.82 -18.26 15.67
CA GLY A 224 1.96 -17.62 16.64
C GLY A 224 2.74 -16.87 17.72
N ILE A 225 2.09 -15.89 18.31
CA ILE A 225 2.57 -15.16 19.48
C ILE A 225 1.47 -15.12 20.53
N ARG A 226 1.83 -15.18 21.83
CA ARG A 226 0.89 -15.23 22.96
C ARG A 226 -0.09 -16.42 22.90
N CYS A 227 0.44 -17.57 22.48
CA CYS A 227 -0.31 -18.81 22.31
C CYS A 227 -0.22 -19.76 23.54
N GLU A 228 0.19 -19.28 24.71
CA GLU A 228 0.42 -20.11 25.91
C GLU A 228 -0.85 -20.82 26.39
N GLY A 229 -2.03 -20.30 26.06
CA GLY A 229 -3.32 -20.92 26.34
C GLY A 229 -3.81 -21.91 25.28
N LEU A 230 -3.02 -22.20 24.23
CA LEU A 230 -3.33 -23.16 23.16
C LEU A 230 -2.37 -24.35 23.23
N PRO A 231 -2.72 -25.46 23.89
CA PRO A 231 -1.90 -26.68 23.88
C PRO A 231 -1.63 -27.18 22.46
N ALA A 232 -0.54 -27.94 22.28
CA ALA A 232 -0.24 -28.60 21.01
C ALA A 232 -1.41 -29.45 20.53
N GLY A 233 -1.74 -29.37 19.25
CA GLY A 233 -2.87 -30.04 18.64
C GLY A 233 -4.22 -29.32 18.82
N SER A 234 -4.29 -28.19 19.53
CA SER A 234 -5.52 -27.38 19.63
C SER A 234 -6.07 -27.05 18.26
N ARG A 235 -7.39 -27.20 18.10
CA ARG A 235 -8.06 -26.87 16.85
C ARG A 235 -8.34 -25.38 16.78
N ILE A 236 -8.01 -24.80 15.64
CA ILE A 236 -8.39 -23.41 15.30
C ILE A 236 -9.17 -23.40 13.98
N ALA A 237 -10.05 -22.41 13.83
CA ALA A 237 -10.75 -22.16 12.58
C ALA A 237 -10.70 -20.68 12.21
N HIS A 238 -10.24 -20.41 11.00
CA HIS A 238 -10.22 -19.08 10.41
C HIS A 238 -11.63 -18.69 9.94
N ALA A 239 -11.84 -17.40 9.70
CA ALA A 239 -13.07 -16.90 9.09
C ALA A 239 -13.34 -17.62 7.74
N PRO A 240 -14.63 -17.83 7.35
CA PRO A 240 -14.97 -18.55 6.10
C PRO A 240 -14.30 -17.99 4.84
N ALA A 241 -14.01 -16.70 4.83
CA ALA A 241 -13.33 -16.01 3.72
C ALA A 241 -11.96 -16.64 3.34
N TYR A 242 -11.30 -17.36 4.25
CA TYR A 242 -10.04 -18.04 3.97
C TYR A 242 -10.17 -19.35 3.18
N SER A 243 -11.40 -19.83 2.96
CA SER A 243 -11.67 -21.10 2.27
C SER A 243 -11.99 -20.92 0.78
N MET A 244 -11.54 -19.82 0.18
CA MET A 244 -11.73 -19.51 -1.26
C MET A 244 -10.84 -20.35 -2.16
#